data_87d7e5262396cc8847481206649b6d30
#
_entry.id   87d7e5262396cc8847481206649b6d30
#
_cell.length_a   1.000
_cell.length_b   1.000
_cell.length_c   1.000
_cell.angle_alpha   90.00
_cell.angle_beta   90.00
_cell.angle_gamma   90.00
#
_symmetry.space_group_name_H-M   'P 1'
#
loop_
_entity.id
_entity.type
_entity.pdbx_description
1 polymer ?
#
loop_
_entity_poly.entity_id
_entity_poly.type
_entity_poly.pdbx_seq_one_letter_code
_entity_poly.pdbx_strand_id
1 'polypeptide(L)'
;MTAKAILEELKPLGSDSHKKILFNHGVKEPCFGVKIGDLKKIQKRIKMDYQLALDLYDTGISDAMYLAGLIADDAKMTKKDLRKWADGAYWYMIAGSTVPWVAAGSPHGWELALEWIDSKKPTIAAAGWSTLSGIVSSKEDSELDIPKIKKLLERVQKTIHDHPDRLGYAMNAFVIAVGGAVKELSAFAVGVGKKIGTFECDMGDTSCKTPSAVDYIKKIKDKGKLGVKRKMLKC
;
A
#
# COMPACT_ATOMS: atom_id res chain seq x y z
N MET A 1 -9.39 22.11 12.32
CA MET A 1 -9.69 22.21 10.87
C MET A 1 -10.79 21.20 10.57
N THR A 2 -11.72 21.45 9.62
CA THR A 2 -12.82 20.51 9.33
C THR A 2 -12.64 19.86 7.98
N ALA A 3 -13.17 18.64 7.79
CA ALA A 3 -13.14 17.96 6.49
C ALA A 3 -13.79 18.83 5.40
N LYS A 4 -14.92 19.50 5.69
CA LYS A 4 -15.58 20.41 4.76
C LYS A 4 -14.64 21.50 4.26
N ALA A 5 -13.90 22.17 5.14
CA ALA A 5 -12.96 23.22 4.75
C ALA A 5 -11.82 22.69 3.86
N ILE A 6 -11.34 21.46 4.17
CA ILE A 6 -10.33 20.80 3.33
C ILE A 6 -10.89 20.45 1.95
N LEU A 7 -12.14 19.96 1.85
CA LEU A 7 -12.74 19.65 0.56
C LEU A 7 -12.92 20.92 -0.30
N GLU A 8 -13.30 22.04 0.30
CA GLU A 8 -13.39 23.33 -0.39
C GLU A 8 -12.02 23.80 -0.91
N GLU A 9 -10.93 23.50 -0.19
CA GLU A 9 -9.56 23.76 -0.63
C GLU A 9 -9.09 22.79 -1.72
N LEU A 10 -9.44 21.50 -1.62
CA LEU A 10 -9.03 20.47 -2.60
C LEU A 10 -9.70 20.67 -3.96
N LYS A 11 -10.97 21.05 -3.98
CA LYS A 11 -11.77 21.14 -5.21
C LYS A 11 -11.12 22.01 -6.29
N PRO A 12 -10.65 23.25 -6.04
CA PRO A 12 -10.01 24.09 -7.05
C PRO A 12 -8.59 23.62 -7.44
N LEU A 13 -7.96 22.71 -6.67
CA LEU A 13 -6.66 22.13 -6.99
C LEU A 13 -6.77 20.95 -7.95
N GLY A 14 -7.97 20.41 -8.14
CA GLY A 14 -8.25 19.36 -9.09
C GLY A 14 -8.16 19.83 -10.54
N SER A 15 -7.91 18.88 -11.46
CA SER A 15 -7.95 19.18 -12.90
C SER A 15 -8.51 17.98 -13.68
N ASP A 16 -9.26 18.27 -14.75
CA ASP A 16 -9.84 17.25 -15.61
C ASP A 16 -8.79 16.37 -16.28
N SER A 17 -7.64 16.97 -16.67
CA SER A 17 -6.53 16.23 -17.25
C SER A 17 -5.95 15.19 -16.29
N HIS A 18 -5.77 15.55 -15.02
CA HIS A 18 -5.27 14.60 -14.02
C HIS A 18 -6.36 13.61 -13.60
N LYS A 19 -7.60 14.05 -13.51
CA LYS A 19 -8.75 13.20 -13.26
C LYS A 19 -8.87 12.09 -14.31
N LYS A 20 -8.71 12.42 -15.59
CA LYS A 20 -8.67 11.42 -16.68
C LYS A 20 -7.59 10.36 -16.48
N ILE A 21 -6.39 10.76 -16.05
CA ILE A 21 -5.32 9.81 -15.72
C ILE A 21 -5.74 8.87 -14.59
N LEU A 22 -6.33 9.40 -13.52
CA LEU A 22 -6.80 8.59 -12.40
C LEU A 22 -7.91 7.61 -12.81
N PHE A 23 -8.82 8.01 -13.71
CA PHE A 23 -9.84 7.12 -14.27
C PHE A 23 -9.26 5.96 -15.05
N ASN A 24 -8.22 6.18 -15.87
CA ASN A 24 -7.50 5.11 -16.57
C ASN A 24 -6.86 4.12 -15.58
N HIS A 25 -6.59 4.56 -14.36
CA HIS A 25 -6.10 3.72 -13.27
C HIS A 25 -7.22 3.13 -12.39
N GLY A 26 -8.49 3.29 -12.75
CA GLY A 26 -9.63 2.66 -12.12
C GLY A 26 -10.23 3.40 -10.93
N VAL A 27 -9.90 4.69 -10.72
CA VAL A 27 -10.64 5.52 -9.78
C VAL A 27 -12.08 5.71 -10.26
N LYS A 28 -13.01 5.89 -9.34
CA LYS A 28 -14.41 6.23 -9.62
C LYS A 28 -14.76 7.57 -8.99
N GLU A 29 -15.86 8.17 -9.45
CA GLU A 29 -16.43 9.32 -8.76
C GLU A 29 -16.88 8.93 -7.33
N PRO A 30 -16.76 9.84 -6.37
CA PRO A 30 -16.28 11.22 -6.48
C PRO A 30 -14.74 11.32 -6.45
N CYS A 31 -14.18 12.14 -7.35
CA CYS A 31 -12.76 12.44 -7.48
C CYS A 31 -12.55 13.86 -7.99
N PHE A 32 -11.65 14.62 -7.38
CA PHE A 32 -11.32 15.99 -7.84
C PHE A 32 -10.15 15.98 -8.83
N GLY A 33 -9.29 14.98 -8.80
CA GLY A 33 -8.09 14.91 -9.64
C GLY A 33 -6.97 15.83 -9.13
N VAL A 34 -6.74 15.87 -7.83
CA VAL A 34 -5.66 16.64 -7.20
C VAL A 34 -4.34 15.90 -7.33
N LYS A 35 -3.27 16.61 -7.67
CA LYS A 35 -1.92 16.03 -7.73
C LYS A 35 -1.41 15.72 -6.33
N ILE A 36 -0.70 14.60 -6.17
CA ILE A 36 -0.09 14.19 -4.88
C ILE A 36 0.80 15.30 -4.30
N GLY A 37 1.52 16.05 -5.16
CA GLY A 37 2.34 17.18 -4.71
C GLY A 37 1.55 18.28 -3.98
N ASP A 38 0.31 18.53 -4.39
CA ASP A 38 -0.55 19.51 -3.74
C ASP A 38 -1.16 18.96 -2.45
N LEU A 39 -1.56 17.66 -2.43
CA LEU A 39 -1.94 16.97 -1.19
C LEU A 39 -0.82 17.03 -0.13
N LYS A 40 0.43 16.87 -0.54
CA LYS A 40 1.59 16.99 0.37
C LYS A 40 1.81 18.39 0.91
N LYS A 41 1.47 19.44 0.18
CA LYS A 41 1.51 20.83 0.71
C LYS A 41 0.48 21.01 1.84
N ILE A 42 -0.72 20.47 1.66
CA ILE A 42 -1.76 20.46 2.69
C ILE A 42 -1.34 19.64 3.90
N GLN A 43 -0.80 18.42 3.66
CA GLN A 43 -0.26 17.58 4.73
C GLN A 43 0.81 18.29 5.57
N LYS A 44 1.75 19.00 4.94
CA LYS A 44 2.80 19.73 5.67
C LYS A 44 2.24 20.78 6.63
N ARG A 45 1.11 21.41 6.29
CA ARG A 45 0.42 22.39 7.12
C ARG A 45 -0.37 21.73 8.25
N ILE A 46 -1.11 20.66 7.95
CA ILE A 46 -1.93 19.93 8.94
C ILE A 46 -1.02 19.11 9.86
N LYS A 47 0.06 18.53 9.32
CA LYS A 47 0.94 17.55 9.95
C LYS A 47 0.19 16.23 10.20
N MET A 48 -0.29 16.00 11.44
CA MET A 48 -0.98 14.78 11.87
C MET A 48 -2.24 15.18 12.63
N ASP A 49 -3.39 14.63 12.21
CA ASP A 49 -4.68 14.88 12.83
C ASP A 49 -5.56 13.63 12.68
N TYR A 50 -5.72 12.90 13.79
CA TYR A 50 -6.46 11.63 13.80
C TYR A 50 -7.93 11.81 13.41
N GLN A 51 -8.64 12.75 14.05
CA GLN A 51 -10.08 12.92 13.80
C GLN A 51 -10.34 13.44 12.38
N LEU A 52 -9.55 14.42 11.93
CA LEU A 52 -9.68 14.94 10.57
C LEU A 52 -9.38 13.85 9.53
N ALA A 53 -8.43 12.94 9.80
CA ALA A 53 -8.16 11.82 8.91
C ALA A 53 -9.37 10.87 8.79
N LEU A 54 -10.04 10.55 9.89
CA LEU A 54 -11.28 9.75 9.88
C LEU A 54 -12.37 10.46 9.07
N ASP A 55 -12.60 11.74 9.35
CA ASP A 55 -13.65 12.53 8.68
C ASP A 55 -13.39 12.67 7.16
N LEU A 56 -12.14 12.86 6.75
CA LEU A 56 -11.76 12.93 5.33
C LEU A 56 -11.92 11.59 4.62
N TYR A 57 -11.55 10.49 5.27
CA TYR A 57 -11.72 9.16 4.70
C TYR A 57 -13.20 8.83 4.48
N ASP A 58 -14.05 9.20 5.42
CA ASP A 58 -15.49 8.97 5.39
C ASP A 58 -16.22 9.74 4.26
N THR A 59 -15.58 10.73 3.66
CA THR A 59 -16.15 11.43 2.49
C THR A 59 -16.27 10.55 1.24
N GLY A 60 -15.51 9.47 1.14
CA GLY A 60 -15.44 8.61 -0.05
C GLY A 60 -14.78 9.28 -1.28
N ILE A 61 -14.32 10.53 -1.16
CA ILE A 61 -13.62 11.26 -2.24
C ILE A 61 -12.18 10.78 -2.27
N SER A 62 -11.72 10.24 -3.40
CA SER A 62 -10.41 9.59 -3.50
C SER A 62 -9.24 10.46 -3.06
N ASP A 63 -9.26 11.75 -3.44
CA ASP A 63 -8.23 12.73 -3.07
C ASP A 63 -8.21 12.98 -1.56
N ALA A 64 -9.39 13.09 -0.94
CA ALA A 64 -9.53 13.26 0.50
C ALA A 64 -9.13 11.98 1.27
N MET A 65 -9.51 10.80 0.77
CA MET A 65 -9.09 9.51 1.34
C MET A 65 -7.57 9.35 1.30
N TYR A 66 -6.92 9.76 0.21
CA TYR A 66 -5.46 9.73 0.11
C TYR A 66 -4.81 10.70 1.11
N LEU A 67 -5.33 11.93 1.21
CA LEU A 67 -4.85 12.90 2.21
C LEU A 67 -5.07 12.40 3.64
N ALA A 68 -6.18 11.73 3.91
CA ALA A 68 -6.46 11.09 5.20
C ALA A 68 -5.32 10.15 5.61
N GLY A 69 -4.85 9.30 4.69
CA GLY A 69 -3.70 8.42 4.96
C GLY A 69 -2.42 9.18 5.26
N LEU A 70 -2.18 10.31 4.58
CA LEU A 70 -0.99 11.12 4.83
C LEU A 70 -0.97 11.78 6.21
N ILE A 71 -2.13 12.20 6.72
CA ILE A 71 -2.27 12.94 8.00
C ILE A 71 -2.71 12.07 9.17
N ALA A 72 -3.03 10.79 8.95
CA ALA A 72 -3.45 9.88 10.02
C ALA A 72 -2.39 9.76 11.11
N ASP A 73 -2.84 9.66 12.36
CA ASP A 73 -2.04 9.26 13.51
C ASP A 73 -2.11 7.73 13.64
N ASP A 74 -1.12 7.04 13.08
CA ASP A 74 -1.12 5.59 12.98
C ASP A 74 -1.17 4.91 14.36
N ALA A 75 -0.57 5.55 15.37
CA ALA A 75 -0.55 5.02 16.75
C ALA A 75 -1.93 5.05 17.40
N LYS A 76 -2.81 5.97 16.98
CA LYS A 76 -4.17 6.11 17.52
C LYS A 76 -5.22 5.30 16.77
N MET A 77 -4.88 4.79 15.57
CA MET A 77 -5.83 4.02 14.77
C MET A 77 -6.23 2.73 15.48
N THR A 78 -7.54 2.56 15.66
CA THR A 78 -8.09 1.33 16.22
C THR A 78 -8.26 0.25 15.15
N LYS A 79 -8.38 -1.02 15.57
CA LYS A 79 -8.74 -2.12 14.64
C LYS A 79 -10.05 -1.84 13.90
N LYS A 80 -11.01 -1.20 14.55
CA LYS A 80 -12.29 -0.83 13.96
C LYS A 80 -12.10 0.19 12.83
N ASP A 81 -11.30 1.22 13.04
CA ASP A 81 -11.03 2.23 12.03
C ASP A 81 -10.31 1.62 10.83
N LEU A 82 -9.28 0.82 11.07
CA LEU A 82 -8.51 0.17 10.02
C LEU A 82 -9.35 -0.82 9.19
N ARG A 83 -10.24 -1.61 9.83
CA ARG A 83 -11.18 -2.47 9.10
C ARG A 83 -12.18 -1.66 8.28
N LYS A 84 -12.71 -0.56 8.84
CA LYS A 84 -13.59 0.36 8.11
C LYS A 84 -12.88 0.95 6.89
N TRP A 85 -11.62 1.35 7.06
CA TRP A 85 -10.83 1.88 5.95
C TRP A 85 -10.52 0.82 4.90
N ALA A 86 -10.19 -0.41 5.29
CA ALA A 86 -9.99 -1.52 4.34
C ALA A 86 -11.26 -1.86 3.56
N ASP A 87 -12.42 -1.83 4.20
CA ASP A 87 -13.73 -2.05 3.56
C ASP A 87 -14.09 -0.94 2.58
N GLY A 88 -13.79 0.32 2.91
CA GLY A 88 -14.04 1.49 2.08
C GLY A 88 -13.03 1.69 0.95
N ALA A 89 -11.93 0.93 0.92
CA ALA A 89 -10.87 1.07 -0.08
C ALA A 89 -11.32 0.47 -1.43
N TYR A 90 -11.99 1.29 -2.26
CA TYR A 90 -12.63 0.83 -3.48
C TYR A 90 -11.70 0.74 -4.72
N TRP A 91 -10.48 1.28 -4.66
CA TRP A 91 -9.52 1.21 -5.75
C TRP A 91 -8.07 1.03 -5.24
N TYR A 92 -7.17 0.63 -6.16
CA TYR A 92 -5.85 0.11 -5.78
C TYR A 92 -4.96 1.10 -5.03
N MET A 93 -5.06 2.41 -5.30
CA MET A 93 -4.22 3.39 -4.59
C MET A 93 -4.63 3.53 -3.12
N ILE A 94 -5.91 3.42 -2.82
CA ILE A 94 -6.38 3.43 -1.43
C ILE A 94 -6.08 2.08 -0.78
N ALA A 95 -6.44 0.96 -1.44
CA ALA A 95 -6.21 -0.39 -0.93
C ALA A 95 -4.72 -0.79 -0.87
N GLY A 96 -3.92 -0.37 -1.84
CA GLY A 96 -2.50 -0.75 -1.94
C GLY A 96 -1.51 0.25 -1.34
N SER A 97 -1.96 1.45 -0.97
CA SER A 97 -1.09 2.51 -0.43
C SER A 97 -1.66 3.12 0.84
N THR A 98 -2.76 3.87 0.76
CA THR A 98 -3.31 4.65 1.88
C THR A 98 -3.58 3.79 3.13
N VAL A 99 -4.38 2.74 2.99
CA VAL A 99 -4.73 1.82 4.09
C VAL A 99 -3.49 1.08 4.60
N PRO A 100 -2.65 0.48 3.72
CA PRO A 100 -1.45 -0.22 4.15
C PRO A 100 -0.44 0.64 4.89
N TRP A 101 -0.22 1.90 4.50
CA TRP A 101 0.72 2.78 5.21
C TRP A 101 0.32 2.97 6.65
N VAL A 102 -0.96 3.28 6.86
CA VAL A 102 -1.50 3.55 8.20
C VAL A 102 -1.56 2.27 9.02
N ALA A 103 -2.00 1.17 8.42
CA ALA A 103 -2.05 -0.12 9.09
C ALA A 103 -0.66 -0.61 9.50
N ALA A 104 0.35 -0.53 8.61
CA ALA A 104 1.71 -0.96 8.91
C ALA A 104 2.40 -0.10 9.97
N GLY A 105 2.03 1.18 10.09
CA GLY A 105 2.50 2.09 11.15
C GLY A 105 1.77 1.90 12.49
N SER A 106 0.63 1.22 12.50
CA SER A 106 -0.18 1.01 13.70
C SER A 106 0.29 -0.20 14.52
N PRO A 107 -0.07 -0.27 15.83
CA PRO A 107 0.20 -1.45 16.65
C PRO A 107 -0.58 -2.70 16.21
N HIS A 108 -1.57 -2.55 15.34
CA HIS A 108 -2.47 -3.61 14.88
C HIS A 108 -2.11 -4.18 13.50
N GLY A 109 -1.11 -3.60 12.84
CA GLY A 109 -0.83 -3.87 11.42
C GLY A 109 -0.54 -5.32 11.11
N TRP A 110 0.28 -6.01 11.92
CA TRP A 110 0.63 -7.41 11.70
C TRP A 110 -0.58 -8.33 11.78
N GLU A 111 -1.37 -8.19 12.84
CA GLU A 111 -2.57 -9.01 13.05
C GLU A 111 -3.60 -8.80 11.94
N LEU A 112 -3.91 -7.52 11.64
CA LEU A 112 -4.87 -7.19 10.60
C LEU A 112 -4.39 -7.59 9.20
N ALA A 113 -3.11 -7.47 8.90
CA ALA A 113 -2.58 -7.91 7.63
C ALA A 113 -2.76 -9.43 7.42
N LEU A 114 -2.51 -10.23 8.47
CA LEU A 114 -2.75 -11.68 8.42
C LEU A 114 -4.23 -12.03 8.28
N GLU A 115 -5.14 -11.28 8.91
CA GLU A 115 -6.58 -11.40 8.71
C GLU A 115 -6.98 -11.07 7.27
N TRP A 116 -6.46 -9.96 6.74
CA TRP A 116 -6.87 -9.43 5.45
C TRP A 116 -6.39 -10.26 4.26
N ILE A 117 -5.21 -10.88 4.33
CA ILE A 117 -4.73 -11.73 3.22
C ILE A 117 -5.62 -12.97 2.98
N ASP A 118 -6.50 -13.31 3.92
CA ASP A 118 -7.47 -14.40 3.81
C ASP A 118 -8.87 -13.91 3.39
N SER A 119 -9.02 -12.60 3.14
CA SER A 119 -10.30 -12.02 2.71
C SER A 119 -10.71 -12.50 1.32
N LYS A 120 -12.00 -12.78 1.14
CA LYS A 120 -12.59 -13.05 -0.18
C LYS A 120 -12.71 -11.80 -1.06
N LYS A 121 -12.59 -10.59 -0.48
CA LYS A 121 -12.57 -9.33 -1.23
C LYS A 121 -11.14 -9.05 -1.70
N PRO A 122 -10.85 -9.03 -3.03
CA PRO A 122 -9.49 -8.87 -3.54
C PRO A 122 -8.82 -7.57 -3.08
N THR A 123 -9.58 -6.48 -2.93
CA THR A 123 -9.06 -5.19 -2.44
C THR A 123 -8.56 -5.27 -1.00
N ILE A 124 -9.29 -5.96 -0.11
CA ILE A 124 -8.87 -6.17 1.27
C ILE A 124 -7.67 -7.11 1.33
N ALA A 125 -7.67 -8.20 0.54
CA ALA A 125 -6.53 -9.11 0.48
C ALA A 125 -5.27 -8.40 -0.04
N ALA A 126 -5.39 -7.54 -1.06
CA ALA A 126 -4.29 -6.70 -1.55
C ALA A 126 -3.79 -5.71 -0.49
N ALA A 127 -4.69 -5.11 0.30
CA ALA A 127 -4.31 -4.26 1.43
C ALA A 127 -3.52 -5.04 2.48
N GLY A 128 -3.88 -6.29 2.76
CA GLY A 128 -3.13 -7.18 3.65
C GLY A 128 -1.69 -7.42 3.19
N TRP A 129 -1.49 -7.84 1.95
CA TRP A 129 -0.16 -8.06 1.38
C TRP A 129 0.68 -6.78 1.32
N SER A 130 0.04 -5.65 0.99
CA SER A 130 0.71 -4.34 0.99
C SER A 130 1.08 -3.88 2.39
N THR A 131 0.26 -4.17 3.40
CA THR A 131 0.57 -3.90 4.82
C THR A 131 1.77 -4.74 5.28
N LEU A 132 1.82 -6.04 4.95
CA LEU A 132 2.97 -6.89 5.23
C LEU A 132 4.24 -6.35 4.56
N SER A 133 4.13 -5.89 3.31
CA SER A 133 5.24 -5.24 2.60
C SER A 133 5.75 -4.00 3.33
N GLY A 134 4.84 -3.19 3.85
CA GLY A 134 5.16 -2.02 4.68
C GLY A 134 5.91 -2.42 5.96
N ILE A 135 5.39 -3.41 6.69
CA ILE A 135 5.97 -3.89 7.96
C ILE A 135 7.39 -4.41 7.75
N VAL A 136 7.61 -5.32 6.80
CA VAL A 136 8.96 -5.88 6.55
C VAL A 136 9.96 -4.85 6.04
N SER A 137 9.44 -3.77 5.41
CA SER A 137 10.28 -2.68 4.91
C SER A 137 10.65 -1.65 5.97
N SER A 138 9.96 -1.60 7.12
CA SER A 138 10.15 -0.55 8.15
C SER A 138 10.62 -1.08 9.50
N LYS A 139 10.24 -2.33 9.86
CA LYS A 139 10.64 -2.94 11.12
C LYS A 139 12.04 -3.56 11.01
N GLU A 140 12.82 -3.48 12.10
CA GLU A 140 14.11 -4.19 12.19
C GLU A 140 13.88 -5.70 12.13
N ASP A 141 14.87 -6.45 11.60
CA ASP A 141 14.75 -7.90 11.42
C ASP A 141 14.49 -8.64 12.75
N SER A 142 14.99 -8.10 13.88
CA SER A 142 14.76 -8.63 15.23
C SER A 142 13.31 -8.50 15.72
N GLU A 143 12.51 -7.64 15.10
CA GLU A 143 11.09 -7.43 15.43
C GLU A 143 10.17 -8.26 14.52
N LEU A 144 10.73 -9.01 13.54
CA LEU A 144 9.97 -9.74 12.55
C LEU A 144 9.88 -11.23 12.87
N ASP A 145 8.70 -11.82 12.67
CA ASP A 145 8.52 -13.28 12.67
C ASP A 145 9.05 -13.88 11.36
N ILE A 146 10.38 -14.10 11.30
CA ILE A 146 11.06 -14.61 10.11
C ILE A 146 10.49 -15.96 9.63
N PRO A 147 10.20 -16.95 10.50
CA PRO A 147 9.56 -18.19 10.08
C PRO A 147 8.19 -17.98 9.44
N LYS A 148 7.37 -17.08 9.96
CA LYS A 148 6.05 -16.78 9.40
C LYS A 148 6.17 -16.08 8.05
N ILE A 149 7.10 -15.12 7.91
CA ILE A 149 7.36 -14.43 6.64
C ILE A 149 7.82 -15.43 5.57
N LYS A 150 8.65 -16.39 5.91
CA LYS A 150 9.05 -17.45 4.99
C LYS A 150 7.88 -18.29 4.50
N LYS A 151 6.96 -18.68 5.40
CA LYS A 151 5.71 -19.37 5.02
C LYS A 151 4.81 -18.51 4.11
N LEU A 152 4.76 -17.19 4.34
CA LEU A 152 4.03 -16.28 3.47
C LEU A 152 4.65 -16.19 2.06
N LEU A 153 5.97 -16.19 1.94
CA LEU A 153 6.66 -16.29 0.64
C LEU A 153 6.33 -17.60 -0.08
N GLU A 154 6.29 -18.74 0.64
CA GLU A 154 5.88 -20.03 0.10
C GLU A 154 4.41 -20.01 -0.38
N ARG A 155 3.53 -19.33 0.37
CA ARG A 155 2.13 -19.11 -0.04
C ARG A 155 2.07 -18.32 -1.34
N VAL A 156 2.79 -17.20 -1.44
CA VAL A 156 2.84 -16.41 -2.68
C VAL A 156 3.29 -17.25 -3.85
N GLN A 157 4.36 -18.04 -3.69
CA GLN A 157 4.87 -18.92 -4.76
C GLN A 157 3.80 -19.87 -5.29
N LYS A 158 2.91 -20.38 -4.40
CA LYS A 158 1.89 -21.38 -4.77
C LYS A 158 0.64 -20.78 -5.40
N THR A 159 0.28 -19.53 -5.04
CA THR A 159 -1.05 -18.98 -5.33
C THR A 159 -1.06 -17.72 -6.17
N ILE A 160 0.10 -17.11 -6.46
CA ILE A 160 0.13 -15.81 -7.15
C ILE A 160 -0.50 -15.88 -8.55
N HIS A 161 -0.34 -17.00 -9.27
CA HIS A 161 -0.89 -17.15 -10.62
C HIS A 161 -2.42 -17.31 -10.65
N ASP A 162 -3.05 -17.55 -9.50
CA ASP A 162 -4.52 -17.57 -9.38
C ASP A 162 -5.08 -16.13 -9.34
N HIS A 163 -4.23 -15.11 -9.27
CA HIS A 163 -4.58 -13.70 -9.07
C HIS A 163 -3.93 -12.79 -10.13
N PRO A 164 -4.36 -12.83 -11.39
CA PRO A 164 -3.80 -11.98 -12.46
C PRO A 164 -4.29 -10.52 -12.37
N ASP A 165 -4.45 -9.99 -11.17
CA ASP A 165 -5.01 -8.69 -10.83
C ASP A 165 -4.13 -7.91 -9.83
N ARG A 166 -4.68 -6.85 -9.24
CA ARG A 166 -3.99 -6.03 -8.23
C ARG A 166 -3.64 -6.79 -6.94
N LEU A 167 -4.32 -7.89 -6.63
CA LEU A 167 -3.95 -8.76 -5.51
C LEU A 167 -2.63 -9.46 -5.80
N GLY A 168 -2.49 -10.07 -6.98
CA GLY A 168 -1.22 -10.69 -7.39
C GLY A 168 -0.09 -9.67 -7.49
N TYR A 169 -0.37 -8.43 -7.94
CA TYR A 169 0.61 -7.35 -7.90
C TYR A 169 1.10 -7.07 -6.47
N ALA A 170 0.19 -7.01 -5.48
CA ALA A 170 0.55 -6.82 -4.07
C ALA A 170 1.37 -8.01 -3.51
N MET A 171 1.02 -9.25 -3.90
CA MET A 171 1.78 -10.45 -3.56
C MET A 171 3.21 -10.41 -4.14
N ASN A 172 3.36 -10.02 -5.41
CA ASN A 172 4.68 -9.85 -6.02
C ASN A 172 5.50 -8.73 -5.33
N ALA A 173 4.84 -7.61 -4.99
CA ALA A 173 5.47 -6.52 -4.24
C ALA A 173 5.95 -6.98 -2.86
N PHE A 174 5.24 -7.90 -2.19
CA PHE A 174 5.69 -8.50 -0.94
C PHE A 174 6.98 -9.31 -1.11
N VAL A 175 7.10 -10.12 -2.19
CA VAL A 175 8.36 -10.84 -2.49
C VAL A 175 9.52 -9.87 -2.66
N ILE A 176 9.31 -8.77 -3.38
CA ILE A 176 10.31 -7.71 -3.57
C ILE A 176 10.67 -7.06 -2.24
N ALA A 177 9.68 -6.73 -1.41
CA ALA A 177 9.88 -6.07 -0.13
C ALA A 177 10.71 -6.96 0.82
N VAL A 178 10.35 -8.23 0.96
CA VAL A 178 11.12 -9.19 1.78
C VAL A 178 12.53 -9.36 1.23
N GLY A 179 12.66 -9.60 -0.07
CA GLY A 179 13.96 -9.81 -0.72
C GLY A 179 14.90 -8.61 -0.62
N GLY A 180 14.35 -7.38 -0.57
CA GLY A 180 15.12 -6.15 -0.44
C GLY A 180 15.40 -5.72 0.98
N ALA A 181 14.47 -5.95 1.92
CA ALA A 181 14.52 -5.38 3.26
C ALA A 181 14.87 -6.38 4.38
N VAL A 182 14.73 -7.70 4.16
CA VAL A 182 15.02 -8.73 5.16
C VAL A 182 16.23 -9.53 4.70
N LYS A 183 17.41 -9.23 5.27
CA LYS A 183 18.68 -9.80 4.80
C LYS A 183 18.68 -11.33 4.80
N GLU A 184 18.22 -11.94 5.89
CA GLU A 184 18.19 -13.39 6.07
C GLU A 184 17.33 -14.11 5.00
N LEU A 185 16.23 -13.48 4.58
CA LEU A 185 15.30 -14.06 3.60
C LEU A 185 15.57 -13.62 2.15
N SER A 186 16.55 -12.75 1.89
CA SER A 186 16.78 -12.20 0.56
C SER A 186 17.04 -13.28 -0.49
N ALA A 187 17.93 -14.23 -0.21
CA ALA A 187 18.21 -15.35 -1.12
C ALA A 187 16.99 -16.25 -1.34
N PHE A 188 16.22 -16.51 -0.28
CA PHE A 188 14.99 -17.29 -0.37
C PHE A 188 13.93 -16.57 -1.22
N ALA A 189 13.72 -15.26 -1.04
CA ALA A 189 12.80 -14.45 -1.83
C ALA A 189 13.19 -14.43 -3.33
N VAL A 190 14.49 -14.34 -3.64
CA VAL A 190 14.99 -14.48 -5.03
C VAL A 190 14.64 -15.86 -5.59
N GLY A 191 14.80 -16.93 -4.80
CA GLY A 191 14.39 -18.29 -5.18
C GLY A 191 12.89 -18.40 -5.48
N VAL A 192 12.06 -17.77 -4.64
CA VAL A 192 10.60 -17.66 -4.87
C VAL A 192 10.31 -16.89 -6.15
N GLY A 193 10.94 -15.72 -6.36
CA GLY A 193 10.76 -14.92 -7.58
C GLY A 193 11.15 -15.68 -8.86
N LYS A 194 12.23 -16.49 -8.83
CA LYS A 194 12.60 -17.35 -9.95
C LYS A 194 11.54 -18.43 -10.26
N LYS A 195 10.92 -19.01 -9.23
CA LYS A 195 9.88 -20.03 -9.40
C LYS A 195 8.55 -19.43 -9.86
N ILE A 196 8.22 -18.20 -9.45
CA ILE A 196 7.09 -17.45 -9.98
C ILE A 196 7.31 -17.17 -11.48
N GLY A 197 8.55 -16.85 -11.88
CA GLY A 197 8.86 -16.52 -13.27
C GLY A 197 8.23 -15.22 -13.73
N THR A 198 7.79 -15.19 -14.99
CA THR A 198 7.05 -14.04 -15.53
C THR A 198 5.64 -14.03 -14.98
N PHE A 199 5.26 -12.89 -14.40
CA PHE A 199 3.95 -12.66 -13.85
C PHE A 199 3.41 -11.32 -14.36
N GLU A 200 2.26 -11.34 -15.01
CA GLU A 200 1.60 -10.15 -15.54
C GLU A 200 0.28 -9.92 -14.81
N CYS A 201 0.04 -8.68 -14.40
CA CYS A 201 -1.20 -8.25 -13.79
C CYS A 201 -1.97 -7.35 -14.74
N ASP A 202 -3.28 -7.40 -14.69
CA ASP A 202 -4.13 -6.36 -15.24
C ASP A 202 -3.89 -5.05 -14.46
N MET A 203 -3.30 -4.08 -15.14
CA MET A 203 -2.95 -2.76 -14.60
C MET A 203 -3.95 -1.67 -15.02
N GLY A 204 -5.06 -2.06 -15.65
CA GLY A 204 -6.02 -1.16 -16.28
C GLY A 204 -5.49 -0.61 -17.61
N ASP A 205 -6.14 0.42 -18.14
CA ASP A 205 -5.75 1.07 -19.40
C ASP A 205 -4.50 1.95 -19.22
N THR A 206 -3.37 1.27 -18.95
CA THR A 206 -2.09 1.91 -18.66
C THR A 206 -0.92 1.17 -19.31
N SER A 207 0.21 1.85 -19.53
CA SER A 207 1.46 1.24 -19.99
C SER A 207 2.28 0.60 -18.84
N CYS A 208 1.74 0.55 -17.63
CA CYS A 208 2.44 -0.02 -16.46
C CYS A 208 2.66 -1.53 -16.64
N LYS A 209 3.86 -1.99 -16.26
CA LYS A 209 4.22 -3.42 -16.30
C LYS A 209 4.43 -3.94 -14.88
N THR A 210 4.14 -5.21 -14.69
CA THR A 210 4.47 -5.90 -13.43
C THR A 210 5.99 -6.00 -13.30
N PRO A 211 6.58 -5.57 -12.16
CA PRO A 211 8.02 -5.66 -11.98
C PRO A 211 8.46 -7.11 -11.79
N SER A 212 9.58 -7.51 -12.39
CA SER A 212 10.25 -8.76 -12.05
C SER A 212 10.79 -8.70 -10.62
N ALA A 213 10.35 -9.61 -9.75
CA ALA A 213 10.82 -9.65 -8.36
C ALA A 213 12.34 -9.86 -8.29
N VAL A 214 12.88 -10.76 -9.13
CA VAL A 214 14.32 -11.05 -9.18
C VAL A 214 15.13 -9.82 -9.56
N ASP A 215 14.70 -9.11 -10.61
CA ASP A 215 15.43 -7.94 -11.10
C ASP A 215 15.38 -6.76 -10.13
N TYR A 216 14.22 -6.57 -9.46
CA TYR A 216 14.09 -5.52 -8.46
C TYR A 216 14.93 -5.78 -7.22
N ILE A 217 14.94 -7.01 -6.71
CA ILE A 217 15.79 -7.40 -5.57
C ILE A 217 17.28 -7.22 -5.96
N LYS A 218 17.64 -7.65 -7.16
CA LYS A 218 19.00 -7.44 -7.70
C LYS A 218 19.37 -5.95 -7.72
N LYS A 219 18.51 -5.09 -8.27
CA LYS A 219 18.73 -3.61 -8.29
C LYS A 219 18.90 -3.03 -6.89
N ILE A 220 18.16 -3.51 -5.89
CA ILE A 220 18.30 -3.07 -4.49
C ILE A 220 19.68 -3.47 -3.96
N LYS A 221 20.11 -4.70 -4.21
CA LYS A 221 21.41 -5.22 -3.82
C LYS A 221 22.55 -4.47 -4.50
N ASP A 222 22.49 -4.26 -5.81
CA ASP A 222 23.51 -3.57 -6.60
C ASP A 222 23.71 -2.11 -6.14
N LYS A 223 22.64 -1.48 -5.61
CA LYS A 223 22.70 -0.14 -4.99
C LYS A 223 23.19 -0.13 -3.53
N GLY A 224 23.63 -1.26 -2.99
CA GLY A 224 24.07 -1.38 -1.59
C GLY A 224 22.95 -1.15 -0.56
N LYS A 225 21.66 -1.31 -0.96
CA LYS A 225 20.50 -1.02 -0.09
C LYS A 225 19.83 -2.28 0.48
N LEU A 226 20.48 -3.44 0.37
CA LEU A 226 19.95 -4.67 0.95
C LEU A 226 19.83 -4.56 2.47
N GLY A 227 18.64 -4.82 3.01
CA GLY A 227 18.34 -4.74 4.44
C GLY A 227 18.20 -3.32 4.99
N VAL A 228 18.20 -2.30 4.13
CA VAL A 228 17.97 -0.92 4.58
C VAL A 228 16.48 -0.69 4.81
N LYS A 229 16.11 -0.37 6.05
CA LYS A 229 14.74 -0.10 6.44
C LYS A 229 14.29 1.31 6.05
N ARG A 230 13.02 1.43 5.71
CA ARG A 230 12.39 2.72 5.42
C ARG A 230 12.07 3.45 6.72
N LYS A 231 12.47 4.71 6.81
CA LYS A 231 12.14 5.59 7.95
C LYS A 231 10.69 6.05 7.92
N MET A 232 10.04 6.05 6.76
CA MET A 232 8.68 6.52 6.56
C MET A 232 7.99 5.66 5.48
N LEU A 233 6.77 5.22 5.77
CA LEU A 233 5.95 4.44 4.84
C LEU A 233 5.06 5.32 3.96
N LYS A 234 4.59 6.44 4.50
CA LYS A 234 3.72 7.39 3.79
C LYS A 234 4.50 8.10 2.68
N CYS A 235 3.92 8.15 1.53
CA CYS A 235 4.55 8.69 0.31
C CYS A 235 4.83 10.18 0.40
#